data_e14857144d5f0dde33ec9de1b652546b
#
_entry.id   e14857144d5f0dde33ec9de1b652546b
#
_cell.length_a   1.000
_cell.length_b   1.000
_cell.length_c   1.000
_cell.angle_alpha   90.00
_cell.angle_beta   90.00
_cell.angle_gamma   90.00
#
_symmetry.space_group_name_H-M   'P 1'
#
loop_
_entity.id
_entity.type
_entity.pdbx_description
1 polymer ?
#
loop_
_entity_poly.entity_id
_entity_poly.type
_entity_poly.pdbx_seq_one_letter_code
_entity_poly.pdbx_strand_id
1 'polypeptide(L)'
;MDTKFSQLSLLEKVCNDCGERKPLREFYMSSHSQDGKTSSCKNCIDENYDLKQKSKHHPDGESVYFIQDSRNKRVKISSGSNPYLDLEHLQQGSSETLHILASFETSHAESADNIVSTLQSLFQTHHSGNGLFDMVPSLAQYISLIKHGDSEKAKLLLSPIEDSGNNSLSKTFSKGV
;
A
#
# COMPACT_ATOMS: atom_id res chain seq x y z
N MET A 1 3.85 -38.33 27.98
CA MET A 1 4.58 -38.30 26.69
C MET A 1 3.94 -37.25 25.81
N ASP A 2 4.33 -35.96 25.88
CA ASP A 2 3.83 -34.92 24.96
C ASP A 2 4.60 -33.61 25.08
N THR A 3 5.95 -33.75 25.19
CA THR A 3 6.84 -32.58 25.28
C THR A 3 7.23 -31.98 23.92
N LYS A 4 6.90 -32.65 22.82
CA LYS A 4 7.25 -32.20 21.48
C LYS A 4 6.31 -31.08 20.91
N PHE A 5 5.06 -31.04 21.35
CA PHE A 5 4.10 -30.06 20.89
C PHE A 5 4.27 -28.67 21.55
N SER A 6 4.78 -28.63 22.77
CA SER A 6 4.98 -27.35 23.48
C SER A 6 6.18 -26.55 22.98
N GLN A 7 7.18 -27.16 22.35
CA GLN A 7 8.37 -26.44 21.84
C GLN A 7 8.14 -25.74 20.50
N LEU A 8 7.23 -26.23 19.65
CA LEU A 8 6.90 -25.61 18.38
C LEU A 8 6.15 -24.27 18.54
N SER A 9 5.52 -24.04 19.69
CA SER A 9 4.83 -22.78 19.98
C SER A 9 5.75 -21.61 20.35
N LEU A 10 7.04 -21.90 20.61
CA LEU A 10 8.06 -20.90 20.97
C LEU A 10 8.92 -20.44 19.78
N LEU A 11 8.84 -21.14 18.65
CA LEU A 11 9.57 -20.75 17.45
C LEU A 11 8.82 -19.62 16.73
N GLU A 12 9.53 -18.55 16.49
CA GLU A 12 9.01 -17.36 15.80
C GLU A 12 9.69 -17.17 14.44
N LYS A 13 8.97 -16.57 13.53
CA LYS A 13 9.41 -16.22 12.19
C LYS A 13 8.98 -14.80 11.85
N VAL A 14 9.79 -14.07 11.09
CA VAL A 14 9.41 -12.76 10.57
C VAL A 14 8.56 -12.98 9.32
N CYS A 15 7.39 -12.35 9.29
CA CYS A 15 6.53 -12.33 8.12
C CYS A 15 7.15 -11.44 7.04
N ASN A 16 7.26 -11.94 5.80
CA ASN A 16 7.83 -11.18 4.70
C ASN A 16 6.93 -10.00 4.26
N ASP A 17 5.61 -10.10 4.48
CA ASP A 17 4.66 -9.08 4.02
C ASP A 17 4.50 -7.95 5.05
N CYS A 18 4.20 -8.26 6.33
CA CYS A 18 4.02 -7.22 7.34
C CYS A 18 5.30 -6.89 8.13
N GLY A 19 6.37 -7.69 8.01
CA GLY A 19 7.62 -7.50 8.75
C GLY A 19 7.55 -7.82 10.25
N GLU A 20 6.39 -8.27 10.75
CA GLU A 20 6.21 -8.61 12.16
C GLU A 20 6.77 -9.99 12.48
N ARG A 21 7.36 -10.12 13.67
CA ARG A 21 7.79 -11.40 14.23
C ARG A 21 6.59 -12.09 14.87
N LYS A 22 6.26 -13.28 14.37
CA LYS A 22 5.08 -14.05 14.80
C LYS A 22 5.44 -15.51 15.08
N PRO A 23 4.75 -16.19 16.01
CA PRO A 23 4.94 -17.61 16.25
C PRO A 23 4.61 -18.45 15.01
N LEU A 24 5.29 -19.57 14.81
CA LEU A 24 5.11 -20.44 13.62
C LEU A 24 3.67 -20.92 13.40
N ARG A 25 2.84 -20.97 14.43
CA ARG A 25 1.41 -21.32 14.32
C ARG A 25 0.62 -20.28 13.49
N GLU A 26 1.10 -19.04 13.39
CA GLU A 26 0.50 -17.97 12.60
C GLU A 26 0.89 -18.02 11.09
N PHE A 27 1.57 -19.09 10.68
CA PHE A 27 1.93 -19.35 9.29
C PHE A 27 1.28 -20.64 8.80
N TYR A 28 0.84 -20.67 7.56
CA TYR A 28 0.33 -21.89 6.94
C TYR A 28 1.46 -22.92 6.72
N MET A 29 1.08 -24.19 6.59
CA MET A 29 2.03 -25.25 6.19
C MET A 29 2.43 -25.06 4.73
N SER A 30 3.72 -25.28 4.44
CA SER A 30 4.26 -25.21 3.08
C SER A 30 5.31 -26.31 2.90
N SER A 31 5.08 -27.18 1.92
CA SER A 31 6.04 -28.22 1.55
C SER A 31 7.25 -27.69 0.77
N HIS A 32 7.20 -26.43 0.29
CA HIS A 32 8.24 -25.80 -0.52
C HIS A 32 9.24 -24.98 0.30
N SER A 33 9.05 -24.86 1.60
CA SER A 33 9.97 -24.13 2.48
C SER A 33 10.70 -25.03 3.45
N GLN A 34 11.94 -24.71 3.77
CA GLN A 34 12.81 -25.53 4.66
C GLN A 34 12.26 -25.68 6.06
N ASP A 35 11.54 -24.70 6.57
CA ASP A 35 10.90 -24.69 7.89
C ASP A 35 9.47 -25.25 7.89
N GLY A 36 8.99 -25.72 6.72
CA GLY A 36 7.63 -26.25 6.56
C GLY A 36 6.52 -25.21 6.68
N LYS A 37 6.84 -23.90 6.62
CA LYS A 37 5.91 -22.79 6.80
C LYS A 37 5.98 -21.79 5.67
N THR A 38 4.84 -21.14 5.38
CA THR A 38 4.80 -20.04 4.39
C THR A 38 5.70 -18.88 4.82
N SER A 39 6.17 -18.09 3.86
CA SER A 39 6.98 -16.88 4.13
C SER A 39 6.15 -15.75 4.73
N SER A 40 4.85 -15.73 4.44
CA SER A 40 3.89 -14.74 4.91
C SER A 40 2.97 -15.34 5.97
N CYS A 41 2.57 -14.55 6.95
CA CYS A 41 1.66 -14.98 8.00
C CYS A 41 0.24 -15.17 7.46
N LYS A 42 -0.59 -15.94 8.19
CA LYS A 42 -1.97 -16.24 7.82
C LYS A 42 -2.77 -14.98 7.51
N ASN A 43 -2.71 -13.97 8.38
CA ASN A 43 -3.45 -12.72 8.17
C ASN A 43 -3.11 -12.06 6.83
N CYS A 44 -1.81 -11.96 6.49
CA CYS A 44 -1.41 -11.38 5.21
C CYS A 44 -1.86 -12.21 4.02
N ILE A 45 -1.80 -13.55 4.13
CA ILE A 45 -2.27 -14.45 3.07
C ILE A 45 -3.79 -14.34 2.91
N ASP A 46 -4.54 -14.35 4.03
CA ASP A 46 -6.00 -14.31 4.02
C ASP A 46 -6.50 -12.93 3.52
N GLU A 47 -5.89 -11.83 3.96
CA GLU A 47 -6.18 -10.49 3.44
C GLU A 47 -5.93 -10.40 1.92
N ASN A 48 -4.83 -10.95 1.44
CA ASN A 48 -4.53 -11.02 0.01
C ASN A 48 -5.52 -11.90 -0.75
N TYR A 49 -5.98 -13.02 -0.16
CA TYR A 49 -6.98 -13.89 -0.75
C TYR A 49 -8.33 -13.19 -0.86
N ASP A 50 -8.76 -12.50 0.19
CA ASP A 50 -10.02 -11.75 0.22
C ASP A 50 -10.01 -10.60 -0.80
N LEU A 51 -8.88 -9.90 -0.94
CA LEU A 51 -8.68 -8.89 -1.97
C LEU A 51 -8.79 -9.52 -3.37
N LYS A 52 -8.16 -10.68 -3.61
CA LYS A 52 -8.28 -11.43 -4.88
C LYS A 52 -9.71 -11.83 -5.21
N GLN A 53 -10.50 -12.25 -4.24
CA GLN A 53 -11.91 -12.60 -4.46
C GLN A 53 -12.74 -11.36 -4.80
N LYS A 54 -12.50 -10.24 -4.11
CA LYS A 54 -13.17 -8.97 -4.40
C LYS A 54 -12.85 -8.48 -5.82
N SER A 55 -11.59 -8.56 -6.25
CA SER A 55 -11.17 -8.11 -7.59
C SER A 55 -11.72 -8.94 -8.74
N LYS A 56 -12.15 -10.19 -8.50
CA LYS A 56 -12.79 -11.04 -9.54
C LYS A 56 -14.21 -10.62 -9.91
N HIS A 57 -14.82 -9.71 -9.15
CA HIS A 57 -16.25 -9.42 -9.26
C HIS A 57 -16.60 -8.10 -9.98
N HIS A 58 -15.61 -7.36 -10.49
CA HIS A 58 -15.86 -6.11 -11.21
C HIS A 58 -15.37 -6.15 -12.65
N PRO A 59 -16.22 -6.63 -13.60
CA PRO A 59 -15.85 -6.66 -15.01
C PRO A 59 -15.71 -5.26 -15.65
N ASP A 60 -16.23 -4.20 -15.02
CA ASP A 60 -16.30 -2.86 -15.61
C ASP A 60 -15.69 -1.76 -14.73
N GLY A 61 -15.01 -2.10 -13.62
CA GLY A 61 -14.43 -1.13 -12.70
C GLY A 61 -12.92 -0.97 -12.87
N GLU A 62 -12.44 0.27 -12.85
CA GLU A 62 -11.03 0.58 -12.71
C GLU A 62 -10.66 0.72 -11.23
N SER A 63 -9.50 0.20 -10.86
CA SER A 63 -8.96 0.30 -9.50
C SER A 63 -7.65 1.07 -9.51
N VAL A 64 -7.42 1.84 -8.44
CA VAL A 64 -6.09 2.35 -8.08
C VAL A 64 -5.47 1.39 -7.08
N TYR A 65 -4.20 1.07 -7.25
CA TYR A 65 -3.51 0.11 -6.39
C TYR A 65 -2.04 0.48 -6.18
N PHE A 66 -1.50 -0.03 -5.08
CA PHE A 66 -0.15 0.23 -4.60
C PHE A 66 0.60 -1.09 -4.49
N ILE A 67 1.64 -1.26 -5.32
CA ILE A 67 2.49 -2.45 -5.31
C ILE A 67 3.84 -2.09 -4.69
N GLN A 68 4.28 -2.85 -3.70
CA GLN A 68 5.56 -2.65 -3.02
C GLN A 68 6.55 -3.76 -3.34
N ASP A 69 7.82 -3.41 -3.53
CA ASP A 69 8.92 -4.38 -3.48
C ASP A 69 9.32 -4.70 -2.03
N SER A 70 9.60 -5.97 -1.74
CA SER A 70 9.87 -6.45 -0.38
C SER A 70 11.21 -5.97 0.16
N ARG A 71 12.20 -5.70 -0.70
CA ARG A 71 13.56 -5.34 -0.29
C ARG A 71 13.72 -3.84 -0.05
N ASN A 72 13.41 -3.03 -1.06
CA ASN A 72 13.69 -1.59 -1.03
C ASN A 72 12.52 -0.78 -0.47
N LYS A 73 11.39 -1.43 -0.22
CA LYS A 73 10.15 -0.79 0.26
C LYS A 73 9.65 0.34 -0.65
N ARG A 74 10.02 0.31 -1.93
CA ARG A 74 9.52 1.26 -2.92
C ARG A 74 8.14 0.85 -3.40
N VAL A 75 7.33 1.82 -3.75
CA VAL A 75 5.93 1.64 -4.11
C VAL A 75 5.68 2.07 -5.54
N LYS A 76 5.02 1.23 -6.31
CA LYS A 76 4.42 1.58 -7.58
C LYS A 76 2.97 1.98 -7.34
N ILE A 77 2.59 3.15 -7.85
CA ILE A 77 1.22 3.66 -7.88
C ILE A 77 0.68 3.46 -9.29
N SER A 78 -0.38 2.69 -9.45
CA SER A 78 -0.91 2.32 -10.77
C SER A 78 -2.43 2.17 -10.75
N SER A 79 -3.02 2.08 -11.93
CA SER A 79 -4.45 1.84 -12.18
C SER A 79 -4.63 0.67 -13.12
N GLY A 80 -5.79 0.05 -13.08
CA GLY A 80 -6.17 -1.03 -13.98
C GLY A 80 -7.40 -1.79 -13.50
N SER A 81 -7.95 -2.61 -14.38
CA SER A 81 -9.15 -3.43 -14.09
C SER A 81 -8.84 -4.66 -13.24
N ASN A 82 -7.58 -5.11 -13.20
CA ASN A 82 -7.18 -6.30 -12.44
C ASN A 82 -5.79 -6.12 -11.80
N PRO A 83 -5.71 -5.59 -10.58
CA PRO A 83 -4.44 -5.37 -9.87
C PRO A 83 -3.56 -6.63 -9.72
N TYR A 84 -4.18 -7.81 -9.64
CA TYR A 84 -3.45 -9.06 -9.46
C TYR A 84 -2.81 -9.57 -10.76
N LEU A 85 -3.48 -9.37 -11.89
CA LEU A 85 -2.89 -9.69 -13.18
C LEU A 85 -1.68 -8.78 -13.45
N ASP A 86 -1.81 -7.51 -13.13
CA ASP A 86 -0.71 -6.55 -13.25
C ASP A 86 0.44 -6.88 -12.29
N LEU A 87 0.13 -7.32 -11.06
CA LEU A 87 1.13 -7.82 -10.13
C LEU A 87 1.88 -9.04 -10.71
N GLU A 88 1.17 -10.00 -11.30
CA GLU A 88 1.78 -11.19 -11.92
C GLU A 88 2.72 -10.79 -13.08
N HIS A 89 2.29 -9.89 -13.94
CA HIS A 89 3.12 -9.38 -15.04
C HIS A 89 4.38 -8.66 -14.53
N LEU A 90 4.23 -7.82 -13.53
CA LEU A 90 5.36 -7.11 -12.92
C LEU A 90 6.31 -8.07 -12.20
N GLN A 91 5.78 -9.10 -11.55
CA GLN A 91 6.59 -10.11 -10.86
C GLN A 91 7.48 -10.91 -11.81
N GLN A 92 7.02 -11.18 -13.05
CA GLN A 92 7.82 -11.88 -14.06
C GLN A 92 9.08 -11.10 -14.44
N GLY A 93 9.04 -9.77 -14.38
CA GLY A 93 10.18 -8.89 -14.67
C GLY A 93 11.00 -8.47 -13.45
N SER A 94 10.62 -8.89 -12.24
CA SER A 94 11.25 -8.48 -10.98
C SER A 94 11.99 -9.62 -10.31
N SER A 95 13.22 -9.33 -9.86
CA SER A 95 13.98 -10.24 -8.98
C SER A 95 13.51 -10.20 -7.53
N GLU A 96 12.74 -9.17 -7.16
CA GLU A 96 12.22 -8.96 -5.81
C GLU A 96 10.78 -9.43 -5.72
N THR A 97 10.38 -9.92 -4.56
CA THR A 97 8.97 -10.26 -4.31
C THR A 97 8.14 -8.97 -4.25
N LEU A 98 7.08 -8.95 -5.05
CA LEU A 98 6.12 -7.84 -5.12
C LEU A 98 4.83 -8.22 -4.40
N HIS A 99 4.19 -7.26 -3.75
CA HIS A 99 2.89 -7.45 -3.12
C HIS A 99 2.03 -6.19 -3.18
N ILE A 100 0.71 -6.39 -3.21
CA ILE A 100 -0.25 -5.28 -3.17
C ILE A 100 -0.41 -4.84 -1.72
N LEU A 101 -0.13 -3.57 -1.44
CA LEU A 101 -0.33 -2.98 -0.11
C LEU A 101 -1.80 -2.62 0.15
N ALA A 102 -2.44 -2.03 -0.86
CA ALA A 102 -3.84 -1.63 -0.85
C ALA A 102 -4.34 -1.45 -2.28
N SER A 103 -5.65 -1.55 -2.46
CA SER A 103 -6.35 -1.18 -3.68
C SER A 103 -7.73 -0.62 -3.34
N PHE A 104 -8.27 0.24 -4.20
CA PHE A 104 -9.65 0.70 -4.11
C PHE A 104 -10.23 0.93 -5.50
N GLU A 105 -11.53 0.73 -5.60
CA GLU A 105 -12.28 0.95 -6.83
C GLU A 105 -12.62 2.42 -6.99
N THR A 106 -12.55 2.90 -8.22
CA THR A 106 -12.96 4.26 -8.56
C THR A 106 -14.44 4.27 -8.97
N SER A 107 -15.14 5.37 -8.67
CA SER A 107 -16.48 5.58 -9.17
C SER A 107 -16.42 5.97 -10.65
N HIS A 108 -17.51 5.72 -11.40
CA HIS A 108 -17.63 6.16 -12.80
C HIS A 108 -17.42 7.67 -13.01
N ALA A 109 -17.52 8.48 -11.96
CA ALA A 109 -17.32 9.93 -12.03
C ALA A 109 -15.85 10.36 -11.94
N GLU A 110 -14.95 9.47 -11.50
CA GLU A 110 -13.55 9.78 -11.26
C GLU A 110 -12.66 8.70 -11.89
N SER A 111 -11.91 9.07 -12.91
CA SER A 111 -11.00 8.15 -13.59
C SER A 111 -9.86 7.73 -12.66
N ALA A 112 -9.57 6.43 -12.60
CA ALA A 112 -8.43 5.89 -11.86
C ALA A 112 -7.11 6.53 -12.30
N ASP A 113 -6.95 6.80 -13.58
CA ASP A 113 -5.76 7.44 -14.14
C ASP A 113 -5.56 8.86 -13.63
N ASN A 114 -6.64 9.62 -13.44
CA ASN A 114 -6.57 10.97 -12.87
C ASN A 114 -6.09 10.93 -11.41
N ILE A 115 -6.59 9.97 -10.63
CA ILE A 115 -6.15 9.78 -9.25
C ILE A 115 -4.67 9.38 -9.21
N VAL A 116 -4.27 8.42 -10.05
CA VAL A 116 -2.86 7.99 -10.17
C VAL A 116 -1.98 9.17 -10.54
N SER A 117 -2.36 9.96 -11.54
CA SER A 117 -1.60 11.15 -11.97
C SER A 117 -1.47 12.19 -10.86
N THR A 118 -2.53 12.40 -10.09
CA THR A 118 -2.53 13.30 -8.92
C THR A 118 -1.59 12.80 -7.85
N LEU A 119 -1.67 11.52 -7.49
CA LEU A 119 -0.79 10.88 -6.50
C LEU A 119 0.68 10.93 -6.95
N GLN A 120 0.96 10.59 -8.21
CA GLN A 120 2.32 10.64 -8.75
C GLN A 120 2.88 12.05 -8.75
N SER A 121 2.07 13.06 -9.06
CA SER A 121 2.46 14.47 -8.98
C SER A 121 2.74 14.91 -7.53
N LEU A 122 1.89 14.51 -6.59
CA LEU A 122 2.06 14.83 -5.17
C LEU A 122 3.36 14.26 -4.60
N PHE A 123 3.72 13.05 -5.02
CA PHE A 123 4.93 12.36 -4.55
C PHE A 123 6.12 12.46 -5.51
N GLN A 124 6.07 13.35 -6.50
CA GLN A 124 7.10 13.50 -7.53
C GLN A 124 8.52 13.70 -6.97
N THR A 125 8.67 14.42 -5.87
CA THR A 125 9.97 14.64 -5.19
C THR A 125 10.56 13.37 -4.57
N HIS A 126 9.76 12.32 -4.43
CA HIS A 126 10.13 11.01 -3.88
C HIS A 126 10.18 9.92 -4.95
N HIS A 127 10.22 10.31 -6.22
CA HIS A 127 10.31 9.38 -7.34
C HIS A 127 11.70 8.77 -7.43
N SER A 128 11.78 7.45 -7.34
CA SER A 128 13.04 6.66 -7.34
C SER A 128 13.41 6.09 -8.70
N GLY A 129 12.74 6.51 -9.78
CA GLY A 129 12.90 5.96 -11.13
C GLY A 129 11.96 4.80 -11.43
N ASN A 130 11.78 4.51 -12.73
CA ASN A 130 10.94 3.40 -13.23
C ASN A 130 9.48 3.39 -12.72
N GLY A 131 8.92 4.57 -12.41
CA GLY A 131 7.56 4.69 -11.88
C GLY A 131 7.42 4.22 -10.43
N LEU A 132 8.52 4.12 -9.70
CA LEU A 132 8.57 3.75 -8.28
C LEU A 132 8.78 4.99 -7.42
N PHE A 133 8.21 4.97 -6.22
CA PHE A 133 8.27 6.03 -5.23
C PHE A 133 8.82 5.49 -3.92
N ASP A 134 9.62 6.27 -3.22
CA ASP A 134 10.06 5.93 -1.88
C ASP A 134 8.87 5.95 -0.90
N MET A 135 8.84 4.99 0.02
CA MET A 135 7.80 4.92 1.05
C MET A 135 8.04 6.02 2.09
N VAL A 136 7.50 7.20 1.84
CA VAL A 136 7.54 8.32 2.80
C VAL A 136 6.34 8.25 3.76
N PRO A 137 6.41 8.88 4.95
CA PRO A 137 5.34 8.80 5.96
C PRO A 137 3.96 9.22 5.45
N SER A 138 3.88 10.26 4.61
CA SER A 138 2.62 10.72 4.02
C SER A 138 2.02 9.71 3.03
N LEU A 139 2.84 9.05 2.21
CA LEU A 139 2.38 7.98 1.33
C LEU A 139 1.94 6.75 2.13
N ALA A 140 2.69 6.38 3.17
CA ALA A 140 2.33 5.29 4.07
C ALA A 140 1.00 5.56 4.78
N GLN A 141 0.77 6.78 5.24
CA GLN A 141 -0.49 7.20 5.86
C GLN A 141 -1.65 7.12 4.87
N TYR A 142 -1.46 7.61 3.64
CA TYR A 142 -2.47 7.50 2.58
C TYR A 142 -2.87 6.05 2.32
N ILE A 143 -1.88 5.17 2.09
CA ILE A 143 -2.10 3.75 1.86
C ILE A 143 -2.81 3.09 3.05
N SER A 144 -2.43 3.45 4.28
CA SER A 144 -3.07 2.94 5.49
C SER A 144 -4.55 3.33 5.57
N LEU A 145 -4.92 4.56 5.24
CA LEU A 145 -6.31 5.00 5.21
C LEU A 145 -7.12 4.20 4.17
N ILE A 146 -6.56 4.01 2.98
CA ILE A 146 -7.20 3.19 1.94
C ILE A 146 -7.40 1.75 2.42
N LYS A 147 -6.39 1.14 3.03
CA LYS A 147 -6.44 -0.23 3.56
C LYS A 147 -7.55 -0.41 4.61
N HIS A 148 -7.82 0.62 5.40
CA HIS A 148 -8.88 0.59 6.44
C HIS A 148 -10.25 1.07 5.94
N GLY A 149 -10.40 1.39 4.64
CA GLY A 149 -11.66 1.84 4.06
C GLY A 149 -11.99 3.31 4.30
N ASP A 150 -11.05 4.10 4.83
CA ASP A 150 -11.20 5.54 5.10
C ASP A 150 -10.90 6.39 3.86
N SER A 151 -11.50 6.05 2.71
CA SER A 151 -11.22 6.71 1.43
C SER A 151 -11.49 8.21 1.44
N GLU A 152 -12.50 8.67 2.17
CA GLU A 152 -12.81 10.10 2.30
C GLU A 152 -11.70 10.87 3.03
N LYS A 153 -11.13 10.30 4.09
CA LYS A 153 -9.97 10.90 4.77
C LYS A 153 -8.72 10.88 3.87
N ALA A 154 -8.55 9.82 3.09
CA ALA A 154 -7.47 9.75 2.13
C ALA A 154 -7.57 10.85 1.07
N LYS A 155 -8.76 11.14 0.55
CA LYS A 155 -9.02 12.25 -0.38
C LYS A 155 -8.64 13.61 0.18
N LEU A 156 -8.88 13.84 1.48
CA LEU A 156 -8.48 15.09 2.14
C LEU A 156 -6.96 15.31 2.11
N LEU A 157 -6.16 14.25 2.14
CA LEU A 157 -4.71 14.35 2.02
C LEU A 157 -4.23 14.74 0.60
N LEU A 158 -5.09 14.58 -0.41
CA LEU A 158 -4.81 14.97 -1.79
C LEU A 158 -5.24 16.40 -2.10
N SER A 159 -6.09 16.99 -1.26
CA SER A 159 -6.51 18.38 -1.43
C SER A 159 -5.30 19.28 -1.21
N PRO A 160 -5.02 20.24 -2.12
CA PRO A 160 -4.01 21.25 -1.86
C PRO A 160 -4.39 21.95 -0.55
N ILE A 161 -3.43 22.10 0.36
CA ILE A 161 -3.60 22.98 1.52
C ILE A 161 -3.79 24.36 0.91
N GLU A 162 -5.03 24.84 0.85
CA GLU A 162 -5.28 26.23 0.54
C GLU A 162 -4.55 27.03 1.63
N ASP A 163 -3.46 27.64 1.23
CA ASP A 163 -2.65 28.52 2.06
C ASP A 163 -3.55 29.66 2.53
N SER A 164 -4.16 29.49 3.71
CA SER A 164 -4.88 30.54 4.40
C SER A 164 -3.86 31.54 4.99
N GLY A 165 -2.96 31.98 4.14
CA GLY A 165 -1.90 32.92 4.41
C GLY A 165 -2.14 34.26 3.75
N ASN A 166 -3.28 34.86 3.97
CA ASN A 166 -3.38 36.29 3.67
C ASN A 166 -3.83 37.06 4.90
N ASN A 167 -2.89 37.51 5.65
CA ASN A 167 -3.10 38.61 6.58
C ASN A 167 -2.09 39.72 6.25
N SER A 168 -2.38 40.43 5.18
CA SER A 168 -1.70 41.69 4.87
C SER A 168 -2.21 42.78 5.82
N LEU A 169 -1.56 42.93 6.94
CA LEU A 169 -1.65 44.12 7.77
C LEU A 169 -0.78 45.21 7.15
N SER A 170 -1.31 45.89 6.16
CA SER A 170 -0.80 47.20 5.73
C SER A 170 -1.18 48.25 6.76
N LYS A 171 -0.36 48.44 7.76
CA LYS A 171 -0.39 49.65 8.60
C LYS A 171 0.18 50.81 7.80
N THR A 172 -0.66 51.60 7.21
CA THR A 172 -0.34 52.95 6.76
C THR A 172 -0.04 53.81 7.97
N PHE A 173 1.21 54.12 8.20
CA PHE A 173 1.61 55.22 9.08
C PHE A 173 1.53 56.51 8.27
N SER A 174 0.46 57.30 8.46
CA SER A 174 0.44 58.72 8.13
C SER A 174 1.23 59.49 9.17
N LYS A 175 2.35 60.04 8.80
CA LYS A 175 3.00 61.12 9.51
C LYS A 175 2.32 62.45 9.11
N GLY A 176 1.62 63.06 10.07
CA GLY A 176 1.25 64.47 9.99
C GLY A 176 2.40 65.33 10.53
N VAL A 177 2.64 66.39 9.91
CA VAL A 177 3.47 67.52 10.29
C VAL A 177 2.76 68.29 11.37
#